data_5d48222ced12ecd282511f14ebebbe80
#
_entry.id   5d48222ced12ecd282511f14ebebbe80
#
_cell.length_a   1.000
_cell.length_b   1.000
_cell.length_c   1.000
_cell.angle_alpha   90.00
_cell.angle_beta   90.00
_cell.angle_gamma   90.00
#
_symmetry.space_group_name_H-M   'P 1'
#
loop_
_entity.id
_entity.type
_entity.pdbx_description
1 polymer ?
#
loop_
_entity_poly.entity_id
_entity_poly.type
_entity_poly.pdbx_seq_one_letter_code
_entity_poly.pdbx_strand_id
1 'polypeptide(L)'
;MGAAPLSPTHPVFHAIQCVLWVWLHVLQFNLSNQIHDPEEDIRNKPWRPLPSGRITLANVFILKYMTTAICLLLSYSYSPCVLVSSALLSLLIHLYHEMHGDQHWLSKNLMNSLGYGCFATGSTLVAGMAPFRAHKLYHSTEHNNSF
;
A
#
# COMPACT_ATOMS: atom_id res chain seq x y z
N MET A 1 4.28 15.48 32.16
CA MET A 1 5.15 15.10 31.02
C MET A 1 4.54 15.75 29.77
N GLY A 2 5.06 16.89 29.35
CA GLY A 2 4.58 17.61 28.16
C GLY A 2 5.12 16.93 26.91
N ALA A 3 4.23 16.55 26.00
CA ALA A 3 4.65 16.12 24.68
C ALA A 3 5.40 17.27 23.99
N ALA A 4 6.60 17.01 23.49
CA ALA A 4 7.36 18.01 22.75
C ALA A 4 6.52 18.50 21.56
N PRO A 5 6.46 19.82 21.28
CA PRO A 5 5.71 20.34 20.17
C PRO A 5 6.26 19.75 18.87
N LEU A 6 5.39 19.09 18.11
CA LEU A 6 5.73 18.55 16.79
C LEU A 6 6.21 19.71 15.91
N SER A 7 7.44 19.60 15.37
CA SER A 7 7.95 20.62 14.45
C SER A 7 7.04 20.73 13.22
N PRO A 8 6.82 21.93 12.67
CA PRO A 8 5.86 22.16 11.58
C PRO A 8 6.15 21.37 10.27
N THR A 9 7.35 20.82 10.13
CA THR A 9 7.75 19.98 9.00
C THR A 9 7.26 18.52 9.11
N HIS A 10 6.96 18.03 10.31
CA HIS A 10 6.53 16.65 10.53
C HIS A 10 5.16 16.31 9.91
N PRO A 11 4.10 17.13 10.04
CA PRO A 11 2.79 16.76 9.49
C PRO A 11 2.78 16.67 7.96
N VAL A 12 3.49 17.55 7.26
CA VAL A 12 3.60 17.50 5.79
C VAL A 12 4.34 16.25 5.34
N PHE A 13 5.42 15.90 6.02
CA PHE A 13 6.20 14.70 5.74
C PHE A 13 5.35 13.44 5.92
N HIS A 14 4.60 13.33 7.03
CA HIS A 14 3.70 12.21 7.27
C HIS A 14 2.56 12.14 6.26
N ALA A 15 2.03 13.27 5.84
CA ALA A 15 1.01 13.32 4.78
C ALA A 15 1.56 12.79 3.45
N ILE A 16 2.78 13.17 3.06
CA ILE A 16 3.43 12.68 1.84
C ILE A 16 3.65 11.16 1.94
N GLN A 17 4.12 10.65 3.07
CA GLN A 17 4.33 9.23 3.30
C GLN A 17 3.01 8.45 3.21
N CYS A 18 1.94 8.97 3.81
CA CYS A 18 0.60 8.39 3.75
C CYS A 18 0.10 8.32 2.30
N VAL A 19 0.22 9.43 1.56
CA VAL A 19 -0.18 9.48 0.14
C VAL A 19 0.61 8.47 -0.69
N LEU A 20 1.94 8.38 -0.49
CA LEU A 20 2.79 7.43 -1.19
C LEU A 20 2.39 5.98 -0.87
N TRP A 21 2.13 5.68 0.40
CA TRP A 21 1.71 4.35 0.84
C TRP A 21 0.38 3.94 0.20
N VAL A 22 -0.63 4.81 0.25
CA VAL A 22 -1.93 4.58 -0.38
C VAL A 22 -1.79 4.41 -1.89
N TRP A 23 -1.03 5.30 -2.54
CA TRP A 23 -0.83 5.28 -3.98
C TRP A 23 -0.19 3.97 -4.48
N LEU A 24 0.82 3.46 -3.77
CA LEU A 24 1.46 2.18 -4.13
C LEU A 24 0.49 1.00 -4.03
N HIS A 25 -0.35 0.95 -2.99
CA HIS A 25 -1.35 -0.11 -2.86
C HIS A 25 -2.49 0.01 -3.89
N VAL A 26 -2.89 1.22 -4.24
CA VAL A 26 -3.82 1.46 -5.35
C VAL A 26 -3.21 1.04 -6.69
N LEU A 27 -1.92 1.32 -6.90
CA LEU A 27 -1.21 0.84 -8.09
C LEU A 27 -1.19 -0.70 -8.15
N GLN A 28 -0.88 -1.37 -7.05
CA GLN A 28 -0.91 -2.84 -6.94
C GLN A 28 -2.29 -3.41 -7.32
N PHE A 29 -3.37 -2.81 -6.81
CA PHE A 29 -4.74 -3.19 -7.14
C PHE A 29 -5.05 -2.99 -8.62
N ASN A 30 -4.68 -1.84 -9.19
CA ASN A 30 -4.91 -1.53 -10.61
C ASN A 30 -4.13 -2.46 -11.56
N LEU A 31 -2.91 -2.86 -11.21
CA LEU A 31 -2.13 -3.82 -11.98
C LEU A 31 -2.81 -5.19 -11.97
N SER A 32 -3.32 -5.63 -10.81
CA SER A 32 -4.08 -6.88 -10.70
C SER A 32 -5.35 -6.86 -11.55
N ASN A 33 -6.10 -5.76 -11.52
CA ASN A 33 -7.30 -5.56 -12.34
C ASN A 33 -7.02 -5.72 -13.85
N GLN A 34 -5.94 -5.10 -14.35
CA GLN A 34 -5.63 -5.17 -15.79
C GLN A 34 -5.21 -6.57 -16.25
N ILE A 35 -4.66 -7.39 -15.34
CA ILE A 35 -4.26 -8.77 -15.65
C ILE A 35 -5.48 -9.68 -15.78
N HIS A 36 -6.52 -9.48 -14.95
CA HIS A 36 -7.64 -10.42 -14.83
C HIS A 36 -8.78 -10.15 -15.80
N ASP A 37 -9.02 -8.90 -16.19
CA ASP A 37 -10.11 -8.52 -17.08
C ASP A 37 -9.64 -7.82 -18.36
N PRO A 38 -8.74 -8.43 -19.15
CA PRO A 38 -8.18 -7.80 -20.35
C PRO A 38 -9.24 -7.55 -21.43
N GLU A 39 -10.23 -8.45 -21.59
CA GLU A 39 -11.28 -8.30 -22.60
C GLU A 39 -12.27 -7.18 -22.24
N GLU A 40 -12.63 -7.04 -20.96
CA GLU A 40 -13.44 -5.94 -20.49
C GLU A 40 -12.71 -4.60 -20.66
N ASP A 41 -11.43 -4.57 -20.33
CA ASP A 41 -10.62 -3.37 -20.45
C ASP A 41 -10.42 -2.96 -21.92
N ILE A 42 -10.26 -3.90 -22.86
CA ILE A 42 -10.20 -3.59 -24.31
C ILE A 42 -11.49 -2.90 -24.78
N ARG A 43 -12.65 -3.32 -24.28
CA ARG A 43 -13.95 -2.74 -24.66
C ARG A 43 -14.24 -1.41 -23.97
N ASN A 44 -13.99 -1.34 -22.68
CA ASN A 44 -14.45 -0.22 -21.85
C ASN A 44 -13.36 0.83 -21.58
N LYS A 45 -12.07 0.43 -21.63
CA LYS A 45 -10.91 1.28 -21.24
C LYS A 45 -9.71 1.02 -22.16
N PRO A 46 -9.85 1.17 -23.50
CA PRO A 46 -8.80 0.85 -24.48
C PRO A 46 -7.53 1.69 -24.32
N TRP A 47 -7.60 2.80 -23.59
CA TRP A 47 -6.47 3.69 -23.29
C TRP A 47 -5.54 3.20 -22.17
N ARG A 48 -5.94 2.17 -21.39
CA ARG A 48 -5.10 1.59 -20.35
C ARG A 48 -3.81 1.00 -20.94
N PRO A 49 -2.69 0.97 -20.17
CA PRO A 49 -1.39 0.53 -20.69
C PRO A 49 -1.39 -0.85 -21.32
N LEU A 50 -2.06 -1.84 -20.72
CA LEU A 50 -2.11 -3.20 -21.26
C LEU A 50 -3.00 -3.32 -22.52
N PRO A 51 -4.27 -2.87 -22.52
CA PRO A 51 -5.12 -2.90 -23.70
C PRO A 51 -4.57 -2.09 -24.89
N SER A 52 -3.89 -0.98 -24.63
CA SER A 52 -3.28 -0.14 -25.67
C SER A 52 -1.97 -0.68 -26.24
N GLY A 53 -1.47 -1.81 -25.74
CA GLY A 53 -0.21 -2.41 -26.18
C GLY A 53 1.06 -1.67 -25.71
N ARG A 54 0.93 -0.66 -24.82
CA ARG A 54 2.09 0.08 -24.29
C ARG A 54 2.97 -0.75 -23.36
N ILE A 55 2.40 -1.79 -22.76
CA ILE A 55 3.08 -2.73 -21.89
C ILE A 55 2.63 -4.15 -22.20
N THR A 56 3.54 -5.11 -22.15
CA THR A 56 3.23 -6.52 -22.33
C THR A 56 2.67 -7.13 -21.05
N LEU A 57 1.85 -8.18 -21.18
CA LEU A 57 1.30 -8.91 -20.04
C LEU A 57 2.39 -9.40 -19.07
N ALA A 58 3.50 -9.92 -19.61
CA ALA A 58 4.64 -10.38 -18.81
C ALA A 58 5.22 -9.25 -17.95
N ASN A 59 5.36 -8.05 -18.53
CA ASN A 59 5.87 -6.89 -17.80
C ASN A 59 4.89 -6.40 -16.72
N VAL A 60 3.57 -6.50 -16.95
CA VAL A 60 2.56 -6.17 -15.93
C VAL A 60 2.65 -7.12 -14.74
N PHE A 61 2.85 -8.44 -14.98
CA PHE A 61 3.10 -9.41 -13.91
C PHE A 61 4.34 -9.06 -13.09
N ILE A 62 5.47 -8.77 -13.75
CA ILE A 62 6.71 -8.36 -13.07
C ILE A 62 6.44 -7.11 -12.22
N LEU A 63 5.80 -6.10 -12.79
CA LEU A 63 5.50 -4.84 -12.12
C LEU A 63 4.57 -5.05 -10.91
N LYS A 64 3.56 -5.93 -11.02
CA LYS A 64 2.67 -6.32 -9.91
C LYS A 64 3.47 -6.88 -8.74
N TYR A 65 4.30 -7.88 -8.96
CA TYR A 65 5.08 -8.50 -7.88
C TYR A 65 6.13 -7.56 -7.30
N MET A 66 6.80 -6.76 -8.13
CA MET A 66 7.71 -5.71 -7.68
C MET A 66 7.00 -4.69 -6.80
N THR A 67 5.83 -4.20 -7.21
CA THR A 67 5.03 -3.26 -6.43
C THR A 67 4.59 -3.87 -5.11
N THR A 68 4.16 -5.14 -5.10
CA THR A 68 3.82 -5.87 -3.86
C THR A 68 5.01 -5.94 -2.90
N ALA A 69 6.19 -6.29 -3.38
CA ALA A 69 7.40 -6.33 -2.57
C ALA A 69 7.74 -4.94 -1.99
N ILE A 70 7.64 -3.89 -2.82
CA ILE A 70 7.87 -2.50 -2.37
C ILE A 70 6.86 -2.10 -1.30
N CYS A 71 5.57 -2.42 -1.46
CA CYS A 71 4.53 -2.14 -0.47
C CYS A 71 4.85 -2.79 0.88
N LEU A 72 5.26 -4.07 0.89
CA LEU A 72 5.59 -4.80 2.11
C LEU A 72 6.87 -4.26 2.78
N LEU A 73 7.92 -4.01 2.01
CA LEU A 73 9.19 -3.45 2.51
C LEU A 73 9.00 -2.05 3.08
N LEU A 74 8.24 -1.20 2.37
CA LEU A 74 7.90 0.13 2.86
C LEU A 74 7.10 0.06 4.16
N SER A 75 6.08 -0.82 4.21
CA SER A 75 5.25 -1.01 5.40
C SER A 75 6.05 -1.54 6.59
N TYR A 76 6.99 -2.46 6.34
CA TYR A 76 7.92 -2.96 7.37
C TYR A 76 8.79 -1.85 7.97
N SER A 77 9.19 -0.86 7.15
CA SER A 77 10.00 0.28 7.62
C SER A 77 9.23 1.20 8.58
N TYR A 78 7.91 1.21 8.54
CA TYR A 78 7.08 2.01 9.46
C TYR A 78 6.85 1.27 10.78
N SER A 79 6.12 0.15 10.74
CA SER A 79 5.87 -0.66 11.93
C SER A 79 5.33 -2.05 11.58
N PRO A 80 5.41 -3.03 12.52
CA PRO A 80 4.77 -4.34 12.34
C PRO A 80 3.25 -4.24 12.07
N CYS A 81 2.55 -3.28 12.68
CA CYS A 81 1.12 -3.09 12.47
C CYS A 81 0.80 -2.61 11.04
N VAL A 82 1.61 -1.69 10.48
CA VAL A 82 1.49 -1.26 9.09
C VAL A 82 1.80 -2.41 8.14
N LEU A 83 2.82 -3.23 8.45
CA LEU A 83 3.14 -4.42 7.67
C LEU A 83 1.97 -5.41 7.64
N VAL A 84 1.32 -5.67 8.77
CA VAL A 84 0.14 -6.55 8.84
C VAL A 84 -1.00 -6.00 7.99
N SER A 85 -1.30 -4.70 8.06
CA SER A 85 -2.32 -4.06 7.21
C SER A 85 -2.00 -4.20 5.72
N SER A 86 -0.74 -3.98 5.34
CA SER A 86 -0.25 -4.12 3.96
C SER A 86 -0.31 -5.56 3.47
N ALA A 87 0.07 -6.52 4.30
CA ALA A 87 0.02 -7.95 3.98
C ALA A 87 -1.43 -8.44 3.80
N LEU A 88 -2.34 -8.04 4.70
CA LEU A 88 -3.76 -8.35 4.58
C LEU A 88 -4.36 -7.74 3.32
N LEU A 89 -4.04 -6.49 3.01
CA LEU A 89 -4.51 -5.83 1.79
C LEU A 89 -4.01 -6.54 0.54
N SER A 90 -2.73 -6.91 0.49
CA SER A 90 -2.15 -7.66 -0.62
C SER A 90 -2.79 -9.05 -0.78
N LEU A 91 -3.09 -9.72 0.34
CA LEU A 91 -3.81 -10.99 0.35
C LEU A 91 -5.24 -10.83 -0.19
N LEU A 92 -5.96 -9.80 0.25
CA LEU A 92 -7.32 -9.51 -0.23
C LEU A 92 -7.33 -9.21 -1.74
N ILE A 93 -6.35 -8.46 -2.24
CA ILE A 93 -6.19 -8.19 -3.69
C ILE A 93 -5.97 -9.51 -4.44
N HIS A 94 -5.14 -10.41 -3.91
CA HIS A 94 -4.90 -11.73 -4.50
C HIS A 94 -6.18 -12.58 -4.52
N LEU A 95 -6.87 -12.69 -3.37
CA LEU A 95 -8.12 -13.45 -3.26
C LEU A 95 -9.23 -12.88 -4.17
N TYR A 96 -9.30 -11.56 -4.28
CA TYR A 96 -10.30 -10.88 -5.11
C TYR A 96 -10.13 -11.22 -6.58
N HIS A 97 -8.91 -11.16 -7.09
CA HIS A 97 -8.62 -11.34 -8.52
C HIS A 97 -8.31 -12.79 -8.90
N GLU A 98 -7.40 -13.45 -8.20
CA GLU A 98 -6.88 -14.76 -8.62
C GLU A 98 -7.73 -15.93 -8.15
N MET A 99 -8.50 -15.76 -7.07
CA MET A 99 -9.44 -16.78 -6.58
C MET A 99 -10.90 -16.47 -6.95
N HIS A 100 -11.12 -15.58 -7.91
CA HIS A 100 -12.45 -15.20 -8.40
C HIS A 100 -13.42 -14.76 -7.29
N GLY A 101 -12.91 -14.07 -6.28
CA GLY A 101 -13.70 -13.52 -5.18
C GLY A 101 -14.68 -12.44 -5.61
N ASP A 102 -14.50 -11.87 -6.80
CA ASP A 102 -15.35 -10.87 -7.45
C ASP A 102 -16.60 -11.44 -8.12
N GLN A 103 -16.66 -12.75 -8.37
CA GLN A 103 -17.77 -13.37 -9.10
C GLN A 103 -19.09 -13.42 -8.35
N HIS A 104 -19.04 -13.51 -7.00
CA HIS A 104 -20.24 -13.52 -6.19
C HIS A 104 -20.41 -12.17 -5.49
N TRP A 105 -21.62 -11.59 -5.56
CA TRP A 105 -21.90 -10.25 -5.01
C TRP A 105 -21.56 -10.09 -3.53
N LEU A 106 -21.78 -11.15 -2.72
CA LEU A 106 -21.49 -11.12 -1.28
C LEU A 106 -19.99 -11.13 -1.00
N SER A 107 -19.23 -12.01 -1.65
CA SER A 107 -17.76 -12.07 -1.49
C SER A 107 -17.10 -10.79 -1.99
N LYS A 108 -17.57 -10.26 -3.13
CA LYS A 108 -17.12 -8.99 -3.68
C LYS A 108 -17.28 -7.84 -2.69
N ASN A 109 -18.48 -7.68 -2.12
CA ASN A 109 -18.77 -6.61 -1.17
C ASN A 109 -18.00 -6.79 0.14
N LEU A 110 -17.86 -8.03 0.64
CA LEU A 110 -17.10 -8.33 1.85
C LEU A 110 -15.61 -7.99 1.65
N MET A 111 -15.00 -8.45 0.55
CA MET A 111 -13.59 -8.19 0.26
C MET A 111 -13.31 -6.69 0.06
N ASN A 112 -14.21 -5.97 -0.61
CA ASN A 112 -14.11 -4.52 -0.75
C ASN A 112 -14.17 -3.82 0.61
N SER A 113 -15.11 -4.20 1.48
CA SER A 113 -15.24 -3.62 2.82
C SER A 113 -14.00 -3.86 3.68
N LEU A 114 -13.46 -5.09 3.66
CA LEU A 114 -12.22 -5.43 4.34
C LEU A 114 -11.02 -4.67 3.75
N GLY A 115 -10.95 -4.53 2.42
CA GLY A 115 -9.94 -3.75 1.74
C GLY A 115 -9.95 -2.28 2.16
N TYR A 116 -11.12 -1.65 2.22
CA TYR A 116 -11.25 -0.27 2.75
C TYR A 116 -10.84 -0.18 4.22
N GLY A 117 -11.16 -1.18 5.04
CA GLY A 117 -10.69 -1.26 6.43
C GLY A 117 -9.17 -1.31 6.53
N CYS A 118 -8.51 -2.12 5.71
CA CYS A 118 -7.05 -2.20 5.65
C CYS A 118 -6.43 -0.88 5.18
N PHE A 119 -7.01 -0.23 4.16
CA PHE A 119 -6.56 1.10 3.70
C PHE A 119 -6.69 2.16 4.80
N ALA A 120 -7.84 2.23 5.46
CA ALA A 120 -8.08 3.18 6.54
C ALA A 120 -7.11 2.97 7.71
N THR A 121 -6.97 1.72 8.17
CA THR A 121 -6.06 1.38 9.28
C THR A 121 -4.60 1.65 8.91
N GLY A 122 -4.14 1.17 7.77
CA GLY A 122 -2.76 1.34 7.32
C GLY A 122 -2.39 2.82 7.13
N SER A 123 -3.24 3.59 6.45
CA SER A 123 -3.00 5.02 6.21
C SER A 123 -2.99 5.83 7.51
N THR A 124 -3.90 5.53 8.46
CA THR A 124 -3.94 6.18 9.77
C THR A 124 -2.68 5.88 10.58
N LEU A 125 -2.23 4.63 10.57
CA LEU A 125 -0.99 4.24 11.24
C LEU A 125 0.24 4.92 10.62
N VAL A 126 0.32 5.01 9.29
CA VAL A 126 1.43 5.71 8.61
C VAL A 126 1.40 7.20 8.91
N ALA A 127 0.22 7.82 8.92
CA ALA A 127 0.06 9.24 9.23
C ALA A 127 0.41 9.57 10.70
N GLY A 128 0.14 8.64 11.63
CA GLY A 128 0.35 8.83 13.07
C GLY A 128 1.74 8.43 13.60
N MET A 129 2.54 7.70 12.82
CA MET A 129 3.83 7.17 13.27
C MET A 129 5.00 7.86 12.58
N ALA A 130 5.93 8.41 13.38
CA ALA A 130 7.30 8.65 12.89
C ALA A 130 7.95 7.31 12.52
N PRO A 131 8.77 7.22 11.46
CA PRO A 131 9.45 5.99 11.09
C PRO A 131 10.20 5.41 12.30
N PHE A 132 9.92 4.18 12.64
CA PHE A 132 10.49 3.48 13.82
C PHE A 132 12.03 3.54 13.86
N ARG A 133 12.64 3.62 12.70
CA ARG A 133 14.10 3.74 12.56
C ARG A 133 14.65 5.10 12.98
N ALA A 134 13.91 6.19 12.76
CA ALA A 134 14.32 7.53 13.15
C ALA A 134 14.28 7.68 14.68
N HIS A 135 13.29 7.11 15.33
CA HIS A 135 13.19 7.11 16.79
C HIS A 135 14.33 6.35 17.48
N LYS A 136 14.76 5.21 16.88
CA LYS A 136 15.86 4.42 17.43
C LYS A 136 17.23 5.07 17.25
N LEU A 137 17.42 5.80 16.14
CA LEU A 137 18.65 6.57 15.90
C LEU A 137 18.73 7.79 16.81
N TYR A 138 17.60 8.46 17.07
CA TYR A 138 17.56 9.62 17.96
C TYR A 138 17.93 9.24 19.41
N HIS A 139 17.34 8.17 19.95
CA HIS A 139 17.70 7.67 21.28
C HIS A 139 19.12 7.14 21.39
N SER A 140 19.69 6.60 20.29
CA SER A 140 21.10 6.13 20.27
C SER A 140 22.10 7.30 20.32
N THR A 141 21.74 8.45 19.73
CA THR A 141 22.58 9.67 19.75
C THR A 141 22.49 10.43 21.07
N GLU A 142 21.34 10.43 21.73
CA GLU A 142 21.22 11.05 23.08
C GLU A 142 22.03 10.29 24.13
N HIS A 143 22.05 8.95 24.05
CA HIS A 143 22.80 8.11 24.99
C HIS A 143 24.34 8.24 24.81
N ASN A 144 24.80 8.57 23.59
CA ASN A 144 26.24 8.76 23.32
C ASN A 144 26.75 10.17 23.65
N ASN A 145 25.89 11.16 23.84
CA ASN A 145 26.26 12.54 24.17
C ASN A 145 26.18 12.85 25.68
N SER A 146 25.89 11.85 26.52
CA SER A 146 25.78 11.99 27.97
C SER A 146 27.01 11.44 28.75
N PHE A 147 28.19 11.37 28.08
CA PHE A 147 29.47 11.08 28.71
C PHE A 147 30.45 12.24 28.50
#